data_2a8f4d28e7360148f5b1f5c1521d5360
#
_entry.id   2a8f4d28e7360148f5b1f5c1521d5360
#
_cell.length_a   1.000
_cell.length_b   1.000
_cell.length_c   1.000
_cell.angle_alpha   90.00
_cell.angle_beta   90.00
_cell.angle_gamma   90.00
#
_symmetry.space_group_name_H-M   'P 1'
#
loop_
_entity.id
_entity.type
_entity.pdbx_description
1 polymer ?
#
loop_
_entity_poly.entity_id
_entity_poly.type
_entity_poly.pdbx_seq_one_letter_code
_entity_poly.pdbx_strand_id
1 'polypeptide(L)'
;MLTITKIATAQGLPEDELFRQALVSYLHDKKRQAMQLKLEILGRYGAGSLADLETRITHGVVVEHPAWEDLIVAENLTERLEQLDVQLDDLQRAA
;
A
#
# COMPACT_ATOMS: atom_id res chain seq x y z
N MET A 1 -24.46 21.22 5.94
CA MET A 1 -23.62 20.05 6.16
C MET A 1 -23.41 19.28 4.86
N LEU A 2 -22.18 18.96 4.56
CA LEU A 2 -21.90 18.08 3.44
C LEU A 2 -22.60 16.75 3.67
N THR A 3 -23.32 16.27 2.70
CA THR A 3 -23.98 14.99 2.80
C THR A 3 -23.59 14.12 1.62
N ILE A 4 -23.42 12.85 1.89
CA ILE A 4 -23.18 11.85 0.88
C ILE A 4 -24.34 11.82 -0.12
N THR A 5 -25.56 12.11 0.31
CA THR A 5 -26.75 12.19 -0.52
C THR A 5 -26.61 13.19 -1.65
N LYS A 6 -26.14 14.41 -1.32
CA LYS A 6 -25.97 15.48 -2.31
C LYS A 6 -24.92 15.10 -3.36
N ILE A 7 -23.82 14.53 -2.92
CA ILE A 7 -22.73 14.13 -3.81
C ILE A 7 -23.19 12.97 -4.70
N ALA A 8 -23.83 11.98 -4.12
CA ALA A 8 -24.35 10.83 -4.85
C ALA A 8 -25.34 11.26 -5.95
N THR A 9 -26.24 12.16 -5.60
CA THR A 9 -27.23 12.70 -6.56
C THR A 9 -26.52 13.41 -7.71
N ALA A 10 -25.54 14.27 -7.38
CA ALA A 10 -24.78 15.01 -8.39
C ALA A 10 -24.00 14.07 -9.33
N GLN A 11 -23.53 12.95 -8.82
CA GLN A 11 -22.77 11.96 -9.60
C GLN A 11 -23.68 10.92 -10.28
N GLY A 12 -24.97 10.94 -10.01
CA GLY A 12 -25.90 9.96 -10.57
C GLY A 12 -25.70 8.55 -10.03
N LEU A 13 -25.30 8.42 -8.78
CA LEU A 13 -25.01 7.15 -8.11
C LEU A 13 -25.90 6.94 -6.88
N PRO A 14 -26.26 5.68 -6.54
CA PRO A 14 -26.78 5.35 -5.22
C PRO A 14 -25.72 5.66 -4.16
N GLU A 15 -26.13 6.01 -2.94
CA GLU A 15 -25.23 6.36 -1.85
C GLU A 15 -24.25 5.23 -1.51
N ASP A 16 -24.73 4.00 -1.46
CA ASP A 16 -23.91 2.84 -1.14
C ASP A 16 -22.84 2.61 -2.24
N GLU A 17 -23.18 2.82 -3.49
CA GLU A 17 -22.22 2.70 -4.59
C GLU A 17 -21.17 3.81 -4.55
N LEU A 18 -21.58 5.04 -4.26
CA LEU A 18 -20.61 6.13 -4.08
C LEU A 18 -19.66 5.83 -2.93
N PHE A 19 -20.22 5.34 -1.81
CA PHE A 19 -19.43 4.98 -0.65
C PHE A 19 -18.40 3.88 -0.97
N ARG A 20 -18.86 2.84 -1.69
CA ARG A 20 -17.99 1.76 -2.13
C ARG A 20 -16.85 2.28 -3.01
N GLN A 21 -17.17 3.09 -4.00
CA GLN A 21 -16.16 3.66 -4.91
C GLN A 21 -15.17 4.55 -4.15
N ALA A 22 -15.64 5.33 -3.19
CA ALA A 22 -14.77 6.17 -2.37
C ALA A 22 -13.80 5.33 -1.53
N LEU A 23 -14.27 4.22 -0.94
CA LEU A 23 -13.43 3.31 -0.18
C LEU A 23 -12.40 2.63 -1.07
N VAL A 24 -12.81 2.16 -2.25
CA VAL A 24 -11.88 1.54 -3.22
C VAL A 24 -10.79 2.53 -3.60
N SER A 25 -11.15 3.76 -3.91
CA SER A 25 -10.20 4.81 -4.27
C SER A 25 -9.23 5.11 -3.12
N TYR A 26 -9.73 5.21 -1.91
CA TYR A 26 -8.91 5.43 -0.72
C TYR A 26 -7.90 4.30 -0.53
N LEU A 27 -8.35 3.05 -0.63
CA LEU A 27 -7.47 1.89 -0.44
C LEU A 27 -6.42 1.77 -1.54
N HIS A 28 -6.79 2.06 -2.80
CA HIS A 28 -5.82 2.10 -3.90
C HIS A 28 -4.76 3.18 -3.67
N ASP A 29 -5.15 4.32 -3.15
CA ASP A 29 -4.21 5.38 -2.84
C ASP A 29 -3.23 4.96 -1.74
N LYS A 30 -3.74 4.32 -0.68
CA LYS A 30 -2.90 3.78 0.39
C LYS A 30 -1.95 2.70 -0.12
N LYS A 31 -2.43 1.83 -1.01
CA LYS A 31 -1.61 0.80 -1.64
C LYS A 31 -0.47 1.41 -2.45
N ARG A 32 -0.78 2.43 -3.24
CA ARG A 32 0.24 3.13 -4.05
C ARG A 32 1.31 3.77 -3.16
N GLN A 33 0.90 4.43 -2.07
CA GLN A 33 1.82 5.05 -1.12
C GLN A 33 2.74 4.01 -0.48
N ALA A 34 2.19 2.89 -0.03
CA ALA A 34 2.97 1.82 0.58
C ALA A 34 3.95 1.19 -0.41
N MET A 35 3.53 0.95 -1.64
CA MET A 35 4.39 0.40 -2.69
C MET A 35 5.51 1.36 -3.04
N GLN A 36 5.21 2.65 -3.16
CA GLN A 36 6.21 3.68 -3.47
C GLN A 36 7.29 3.72 -2.39
N LEU A 37 6.89 3.72 -1.12
CA LEU A 37 7.84 3.76 -0.01
C LEU A 37 8.69 2.49 0.03
N LYS A 38 8.09 1.32 -0.20
CA LYS A 38 8.83 0.05 -0.28
C LYS A 38 9.89 0.10 -1.39
N LEU A 39 9.52 0.58 -2.57
CA LEU A 39 10.44 0.68 -3.70
C LEU A 39 11.56 1.69 -3.45
N GLU A 40 11.26 2.80 -2.75
CA GLU A 40 12.28 3.76 -2.35
C GLU A 40 13.31 3.13 -1.42
N ILE A 41 12.85 2.34 -0.44
CA ILE A 41 13.74 1.65 0.48
C ILE A 41 14.64 0.68 -0.27
N LEU A 42 14.06 -0.18 -1.10
CA LEU A 42 14.84 -1.13 -1.89
C LEU A 42 15.83 -0.44 -2.82
N GLY A 43 15.41 0.67 -3.42
CA GLY A 43 16.24 1.45 -4.33
C GLY A 43 17.48 2.06 -3.67
N ARG A 44 17.38 2.41 -2.38
CA ARG A 44 18.53 2.94 -1.62
C ARG A 44 19.72 1.98 -1.58
N TYR A 45 19.42 0.69 -1.62
CA TYR A 45 20.43 -0.36 -1.48
C TYR A 45 20.67 -1.11 -2.79
N GLY A 46 20.04 -0.66 -3.88
CA GLY A 46 20.14 -1.34 -5.16
C GLY A 46 19.54 -2.74 -5.14
N ALA A 47 18.59 -2.99 -4.25
CA ALA A 47 18.01 -4.30 -4.07
C ALA A 47 16.76 -4.47 -4.95
N GLY A 48 16.62 -5.65 -5.56
CA GLY A 48 15.46 -5.96 -6.39
C GLY A 48 14.30 -6.56 -5.63
N SER A 49 14.52 -6.98 -4.37
CA SER A 49 13.51 -7.63 -3.52
C SER A 49 13.93 -7.55 -2.06
N LEU A 50 13.00 -7.90 -1.15
CA LEU A 50 13.32 -8.03 0.27
C LEU A 50 14.41 -9.07 0.52
N ALA A 51 14.30 -10.21 -0.14
CA ALA A 51 15.29 -11.28 -0.02
C ALA A 51 16.67 -10.82 -0.50
N ASP A 52 16.71 -10.05 -1.61
CA ASP A 52 17.95 -9.48 -2.12
C ASP A 52 18.56 -8.50 -1.11
N LEU A 53 17.75 -7.64 -0.50
CA LEU A 53 18.23 -6.70 0.51
C LEU A 53 18.82 -7.45 1.71
N GLU A 54 18.13 -8.46 2.21
CA GLU A 54 18.61 -9.29 3.32
C GLU A 54 19.96 -9.93 2.98
N THR A 55 20.08 -10.48 1.78
CA THR A 55 21.33 -11.10 1.30
C THR A 55 22.47 -10.07 1.24
N ARG A 56 22.19 -8.87 0.75
CA ARG A 56 23.20 -7.79 0.68
C ARG A 56 23.68 -7.37 2.06
N ILE A 57 22.78 -7.34 3.04
CA ILE A 57 23.14 -7.02 4.42
C ILE A 57 24.02 -8.11 5.01
N THR A 58 23.58 -9.38 4.89
CA THR A 58 24.32 -10.51 5.48
C THR A 58 25.67 -10.73 4.84
N HIS A 59 25.83 -10.41 3.55
CA HIS A 59 27.10 -10.53 2.85
C HIS A 59 27.98 -9.27 2.93
N GLY A 60 27.55 -8.26 3.69
CA GLY A 60 28.34 -7.05 3.89
C GLY A 60 28.43 -6.13 2.68
N VAL A 61 27.58 -6.32 1.68
CA VAL A 61 27.54 -5.46 0.48
C VAL A 61 27.02 -4.08 0.82
N VAL A 62 26.12 -3.98 1.80
CA VAL A 62 25.58 -2.71 2.31
C VAL A 62 25.88 -2.59 3.79
N VAL A 63 25.93 -1.36 4.29
CA VAL A 63 26.16 -1.09 5.71
C VAL A 63 24.99 -1.60 6.53
N GLU A 64 25.29 -2.36 7.57
CA GLU A 64 24.29 -3.05 8.40
C GLU A 64 23.26 -2.08 8.99
N HIS A 65 23.68 -0.93 9.44
CA HIS A 65 22.83 0.14 9.93
C HIS A 65 22.92 1.33 8.97
N PRO A 66 21.79 1.90 8.51
CA PRO A 66 20.40 1.62 8.88
C PRO A 66 19.72 0.52 8.05
N ALA A 67 20.45 -0.31 7.31
CA ALA A 67 19.85 -1.25 6.36
C ALA A 67 18.92 -2.27 7.04
N TRP A 68 19.28 -2.78 8.23
CA TRP A 68 18.40 -3.68 8.97
C TRP A 68 17.07 -3.04 9.37
N GLU A 69 17.12 -1.81 9.85
CA GLU A 69 15.92 -1.05 10.20
C GLU A 69 15.05 -0.80 8.99
N ASP A 70 15.66 -0.45 7.86
CA ASP A 70 14.93 -0.22 6.62
C ASP A 70 14.33 -1.51 6.06
N LEU A 71 15.00 -2.65 6.21
CA LEU A 71 14.45 -3.94 5.84
C LEU A 71 13.18 -4.25 6.65
N ILE A 72 13.20 -4.00 7.96
CA ILE A 72 12.03 -4.20 8.82
C ILE A 72 10.86 -3.35 8.35
N VAL A 73 11.12 -2.07 8.03
CA VAL A 73 10.07 -1.18 7.50
C VAL A 73 9.51 -1.74 6.19
N ALA A 74 10.37 -2.20 5.28
CA ALA A 74 9.94 -2.75 4.00
C ALA A 74 9.14 -4.04 4.17
N GLU A 75 9.49 -4.89 5.15
CA GLU A 75 8.71 -6.09 5.48
C GLU A 75 7.33 -5.72 6.00
N ASN A 76 7.24 -4.72 6.88
CA ASN A 76 5.96 -4.22 7.40
C ASN A 76 5.10 -3.63 6.29
N LEU A 77 5.70 -2.91 5.34
CA LEU A 77 4.99 -2.38 4.18
C LEU A 77 4.45 -3.50 3.29
N THR A 78 5.20 -4.57 3.12
CA THR A 78 4.77 -5.73 2.34
C THR A 78 3.54 -6.39 2.98
N GLU A 79 3.55 -6.56 4.29
CA GLU A 79 2.40 -7.10 5.03
C GLU A 79 1.19 -6.18 4.90
N ARG A 80 1.40 -4.87 4.99
CA ARG A 80 0.31 -3.90 4.81
C ARG A 80 -0.28 -3.96 3.39
N LEU A 81 0.57 -4.15 2.38
CA LEU A 81 0.10 -4.30 0.99
C LEU A 81 -0.80 -5.52 0.85
N GLU A 82 -0.45 -6.63 1.47
CA GLU A 82 -1.28 -7.84 1.47
C GLU A 82 -2.63 -7.59 2.13
N GLN A 83 -2.65 -6.89 3.26
CA GLN A 83 -3.89 -6.51 3.95
C GLN A 83 -4.77 -5.61 3.09
N LEU A 84 -4.18 -4.63 2.41
CA LEU A 84 -4.91 -3.74 1.51
C LEU A 84 -5.51 -4.50 0.33
N ASP A 85 -4.78 -5.46 -0.22
CA ASP A 85 -5.29 -6.31 -1.31
C ASP A 85 -6.51 -7.13 -0.86
N VAL A 86 -6.48 -7.67 0.35
CA VAL A 86 -7.63 -8.41 0.92
C VAL A 86 -8.83 -7.48 1.07
N GLN A 87 -8.62 -6.28 1.59
CA GLN A 87 -9.71 -5.30 1.79
C GLN A 87 -10.32 -4.87 0.46
N LEU A 88 -9.49 -4.64 -0.56
CA LEU A 88 -9.95 -4.30 -1.91
C LEU A 88 -10.76 -5.43 -2.53
N ASP A 89 -10.28 -6.66 -2.39
CA ASP A 89 -10.96 -7.83 -2.89
C ASP A 89 -12.34 -7.99 -2.24
N ASP A 90 -12.42 -7.81 -0.92
CA ASP A 90 -13.68 -7.88 -0.19
C ASP A 90 -14.69 -6.82 -0.68
N LEU A 91 -14.23 -5.59 -0.92
CA LEU A 91 -15.09 -4.53 -1.45
C LEU A 91 -15.60 -4.83 -2.85
N GLN A 92 -14.76 -5.41 -3.70
CA GLN A 92 -15.13 -5.77 -5.06
C GLN A 92 -16.14 -6.93 -5.08
N ARG A 93 -16.02 -7.88 -4.16
CA ARG A 93 -16.93 -9.01 -4.04
C ARG A 93 -18.29 -8.60 -3.49
N ALA A 94 -18.32 -7.55 -2.67
CA ALA A 94 -19.55 -7.06 -2.06
C ALA A 94 -20.44 -6.28 -3.06
N ALA A 95 -19.97 -6.00 -4.25
CA ALA A 95 -20.69 -5.24 -5.27
C ALA A 95 -21.75 -6.08 -6.00
#